data_51abe8c5d900f24d4d2c3fe3346e4a1f
#
_entry.id   51abe8c5d900f24d4d2c3fe3346e4a1f
#
_cell.length_a   1.000
_cell.length_b   1.000
_cell.length_c   1.000
_cell.angle_alpha   90.00
_cell.angle_beta   90.00
_cell.angle_gamma   90.00
#
_symmetry.space_group_name_H-M   'P 1'
#
loop_
_entity.id
_entity.type
_entity.pdbx_description
1 polymer ?
#
loop_
_entity_poly.entity_id
_entity_poly.type
_entity_poly.pdbx_seq_one_letter_code
_entity_poly.pdbx_strand_id
1 'polypeptide(L)'
;MIRKFQAADLDAVARIWLQTNREAHGFVPDHFWQDQLADVKREFLAADLYVAEEDGKIAGFIGLEGDEVAGLFVAASCQSRGLGKQLLDQAKSEHPQLHLRVYEQNPRALEFYEREDFKFQGEETDPYTGEPEYALFWQRDC
;
A
#
# COMPACT_ATOMS: atom_id res chain seq x y z
N MET A 1 -4.77 10.66 12.34
CA MET A 1 -3.98 11.78 11.78
C MET A 1 -2.96 11.26 10.78
N ILE A 2 -2.88 11.87 9.63
CA ILE A 2 -1.90 11.50 8.61
C ILE A 2 -0.66 12.39 8.77
N ARG A 3 0.51 11.79 8.82
CA ARG A 3 1.78 12.50 8.94
C ARG A 3 2.91 11.79 8.21
N LYS A 4 4.02 12.47 8.01
CA LYS A 4 5.19 11.85 7.38
C LYS A 4 5.79 10.77 8.27
N PHE A 5 6.31 9.74 7.63
CA PHE A 5 7.04 8.64 8.27
C PHE A 5 8.32 9.16 8.92
N GLN A 6 8.63 8.64 10.10
CA GLN A 6 9.87 8.89 10.82
C GLN A 6 10.57 7.54 11.06
N ALA A 7 11.89 7.57 11.20
CA ALA A 7 12.66 6.33 11.41
C ALA A 7 12.16 5.51 12.61
N ALA A 8 11.64 6.16 13.65
CA ALA A 8 11.08 5.48 14.81
C ALA A 8 9.83 4.66 14.49
N ASP A 9 9.18 4.92 13.35
CA ASP A 9 7.97 4.19 12.91
C ASP A 9 8.30 2.88 12.19
N LEU A 10 9.57 2.62 11.88
CA LEU A 10 9.96 1.53 10.98
C LEU A 10 9.44 0.17 11.41
N ASP A 11 9.59 -0.19 12.68
CA ASP A 11 9.17 -1.49 13.16
C ASP A 11 7.65 -1.68 13.07
N ALA A 12 6.90 -0.63 13.39
CA ALA A 12 5.42 -0.67 13.30
C ALA A 12 4.96 -0.81 11.84
N VAL A 13 5.56 -0.03 10.95
CA VAL A 13 5.24 -0.07 9.51
C VAL A 13 5.59 -1.44 8.92
N ALA A 14 6.77 -1.97 9.25
CA ALA A 14 7.19 -3.28 8.77
C ALA A 14 6.27 -4.41 9.26
N ARG A 15 5.80 -4.32 10.50
CA ARG A 15 4.85 -5.29 11.07
C ARG A 15 3.52 -5.25 10.31
N ILE A 16 3.01 -4.07 10.03
CA ILE A 16 1.76 -3.92 9.27
C ILE A 16 1.94 -4.51 7.87
N TRP A 17 3.06 -4.19 7.20
CA TRP A 17 3.37 -4.73 5.88
C TRP A 17 3.33 -6.26 5.88
N LEU A 18 4.01 -6.89 6.84
CA LEU A 18 4.09 -8.34 6.92
C LEU A 18 2.72 -8.98 7.17
N GLN A 19 2.00 -8.49 8.18
CA GLN A 19 0.70 -9.06 8.56
C GLN A 19 -0.36 -8.89 7.49
N THR A 20 -0.45 -7.71 6.88
CA THR A 20 -1.46 -7.45 5.86
C THR A 20 -1.21 -8.26 4.59
N ASN A 21 0.06 -8.42 4.19
CA ASN A 21 0.37 -9.27 3.04
C ASN A 21 0.02 -10.73 3.30
N ARG A 22 0.31 -11.25 4.48
CA ARG A 22 -0.05 -12.61 4.85
C ARG A 22 -1.55 -12.84 4.81
N GLU A 23 -2.33 -11.88 5.29
CA GLU A 23 -3.78 -12.00 5.34
C GLU A 23 -4.44 -11.81 3.96
N ALA A 24 -3.97 -10.84 3.19
CA ALA A 24 -4.57 -10.49 1.91
C ALA A 24 -4.10 -11.41 0.77
N HIS A 25 -2.92 -11.98 0.88
CA HIS A 25 -2.28 -12.72 -0.21
C HIS A 25 -1.91 -14.14 0.21
N GLY A 26 -2.89 -14.89 0.74
CA GLY A 26 -2.70 -16.28 1.16
C GLY A 26 -2.29 -17.23 0.04
N PHE A 27 -2.44 -16.81 -1.22
CA PHE A 27 -1.98 -17.59 -2.39
C PHE A 27 -0.46 -17.51 -2.61
N VAL A 28 0.25 -16.64 -1.86
CA VAL A 28 1.70 -16.55 -1.88
C VAL A 28 2.23 -17.24 -0.60
N PRO A 29 3.26 -18.09 -0.70
CA PRO A 29 3.80 -18.75 0.50
C PRO A 29 4.27 -17.76 1.56
N ASP A 30 4.00 -18.06 2.83
CA ASP A 30 4.31 -17.18 3.95
C ASP A 30 5.78 -16.79 4.03
N HIS A 31 6.69 -17.74 3.78
CA HIS A 31 8.12 -17.48 3.84
C HIS A 31 8.58 -16.42 2.83
N PHE A 32 7.86 -16.23 1.72
CA PHE A 32 8.18 -15.19 0.75
C PHE A 32 8.18 -13.80 1.41
N TRP A 33 7.15 -13.51 2.20
CA TRP A 33 7.02 -12.21 2.86
C TRP A 33 8.10 -12.03 3.93
N GLN A 34 8.39 -13.07 4.70
CA GLN A 34 9.42 -13.00 5.73
C GLN A 34 10.82 -12.82 5.13
N ASP A 35 11.10 -13.48 4.01
CA ASP A 35 12.39 -13.38 3.33
C ASP A 35 12.63 -11.97 2.77
N GLN A 36 11.56 -11.24 2.45
CA GLN A 36 11.66 -9.88 1.92
C GLN A 36 11.78 -8.81 3.01
N LEU A 37 11.54 -9.15 4.26
CA LEU A 37 11.37 -8.16 5.34
C LEU A 37 12.56 -7.23 5.51
N ALA A 38 13.78 -7.75 5.48
CA ALA A 38 14.98 -6.94 5.66
C ALA A 38 15.16 -5.94 4.50
N ASP A 39 14.89 -6.38 3.27
CA ASP A 39 14.97 -5.51 2.08
C ASP A 39 13.90 -4.44 2.11
N VAL A 40 12.69 -4.82 2.50
CA VAL A 40 11.55 -3.89 2.60
C VAL A 40 11.83 -2.80 3.63
N LYS A 41 12.43 -3.15 4.77
CA LYS A 41 12.80 -2.14 5.77
C LYS A 41 13.78 -1.12 5.21
N ARG A 42 14.75 -1.56 4.42
CA ARG A 42 15.70 -0.63 3.77
C ARG A 42 15.00 0.26 2.76
N GLU A 43 14.07 -0.31 2.00
CA GLU A 43 13.29 0.45 1.03
C GLU A 43 12.42 1.51 1.71
N PHE A 44 11.80 1.17 2.85
CA PHE A 44 10.98 2.12 3.61
C PHE A 44 11.78 3.32 4.09
N LEU A 45 13.03 3.12 4.50
CA LEU A 45 13.89 4.22 4.93
C LEU A 45 14.25 5.17 3.78
N ALA A 46 14.24 4.68 2.54
CA ALA A 46 14.56 5.47 1.36
C ALA A 46 13.34 6.00 0.61
N ALA A 47 12.16 5.47 0.90
CA ALA A 47 10.93 5.81 0.19
C ALA A 47 10.22 7.01 0.81
N ASP A 48 9.25 7.55 0.07
CA ASP A 48 8.38 8.61 0.54
C ASP A 48 7.15 7.97 1.18
N LEU A 49 7.07 8.01 2.50
CA LEU A 49 6.02 7.34 3.26
C LEU A 49 5.21 8.33 4.10
N TYR A 50 3.90 8.09 4.14
CA TYR A 50 2.99 8.70 5.10
C TYR A 50 2.37 7.63 5.97
N VAL A 51 2.18 7.94 7.25
CA VAL A 51 1.56 7.03 8.20
C VAL A 51 0.26 7.61 8.74
N ALA A 52 -0.68 6.73 9.07
CA ALA A 52 -1.89 7.08 9.78
C ALA A 52 -1.69 6.73 11.25
N GLU A 53 -1.72 7.74 12.11
CA GLU A 53 -1.56 7.56 13.55
C GLU A 53 -2.88 7.77 14.26
N GLU A 54 -3.26 6.80 15.09
CA GLU A 54 -4.45 6.88 15.95
C GLU A 54 -4.08 6.47 17.36
N ASP A 55 -4.46 7.29 18.35
CA ASP A 55 -4.21 7.03 19.77
C ASP A 55 -2.73 6.71 20.06
N GLY A 56 -1.82 7.41 19.38
CA GLY A 56 -0.39 7.24 19.55
C GLY A 56 0.20 6.00 18.88
N LYS A 57 -0.60 5.29 18.08
CA LYS A 57 -0.17 4.07 17.38
C LYS A 57 -0.28 4.21 15.88
N ILE A 58 0.61 3.55 15.15
CA ILE A 58 0.54 3.50 13.70
C ILE A 58 -0.55 2.50 13.29
N ALA A 59 -1.56 2.99 12.56
CA ALA A 59 -2.70 2.18 12.11
C ALA A 59 -2.60 1.78 10.64
N GLY A 60 -1.78 2.48 9.86
CA GLY A 60 -1.60 2.20 8.44
C GLY A 60 -0.55 3.10 7.83
N PHE A 61 -0.22 2.85 6.57
CA PHE A 61 0.75 3.67 5.84
C PHE A 61 0.56 3.55 4.33
N ILE A 62 1.09 4.54 3.61
CA ILE A 62 1.19 4.53 2.15
C ILE A 62 2.64 4.84 1.77
N GLY A 63 3.18 4.06 0.84
CA GLY A 63 4.52 4.28 0.30
C GLY A 63 4.45 4.70 -1.16
N LEU A 64 5.25 5.69 -1.52
CA LEU A 64 5.27 6.28 -2.85
C LEU A 64 6.68 6.27 -3.42
N GLU A 65 6.78 5.94 -4.71
CA GLU A 65 7.99 6.09 -5.50
C GLU A 65 7.63 6.93 -6.71
N GLY A 66 7.92 8.24 -6.65
CA GLY A 66 7.40 9.17 -7.66
C GLY A 66 5.88 9.19 -7.61
N ASP A 67 5.23 8.96 -8.75
CA ASP A 67 3.76 8.83 -8.82
C ASP A 67 3.28 7.37 -8.75
N GLU A 68 4.15 6.43 -8.40
CA GLU A 68 3.73 5.06 -8.14
C GLU A 68 3.40 4.85 -6.66
N VAL A 69 2.21 4.31 -6.39
CA VAL A 69 1.86 3.83 -5.06
C VAL A 69 2.49 2.45 -4.90
N ALA A 70 3.60 2.39 -4.18
CA ALA A 70 4.32 1.14 -3.95
C ALA A 70 3.57 0.23 -2.98
N GLY A 71 2.76 0.81 -2.09
CA GLY A 71 1.93 0.04 -1.18
C GLY A 71 1.03 0.94 -0.34
N LEU A 72 -0.13 0.41 0.00
CA LEU A 72 -1.11 1.05 0.89
C LEU A 72 -1.65 -0.02 1.82
N PHE A 73 -1.39 0.12 3.11
CA PHE A 73 -1.71 -0.91 4.09
C PHE A 73 -2.36 -0.31 5.31
N VAL A 74 -3.42 -0.97 5.80
CA VAL A 74 -4.11 -0.60 7.04
C VAL A 74 -4.15 -1.84 7.92
N ALA A 75 -3.78 -1.69 9.20
CA ALA A 75 -3.80 -2.79 10.16
C ALA A 75 -5.22 -3.37 10.25
N ALA A 76 -5.33 -4.71 10.38
CA ALA A 76 -6.62 -5.41 10.38
C ALA A 76 -7.61 -4.83 11.39
N SER A 77 -7.13 -4.50 12.59
CA SER A 77 -7.97 -3.93 13.66
C SER A 77 -8.45 -2.51 13.36
N CYS A 78 -7.89 -1.85 12.35
CA CYS A 78 -8.17 -0.45 12.02
C CYS A 78 -8.83 -0.28 10.65
N GLN A 79 -9.11 -1.37 9.94
CA GLN A 79 -9.75 -1.33 8.63
C GLN A 79 -11.21 -0.87 8.75
N SER A 80 -11.77 -0.40 7.63
CA SER A 80 -13.15 0.07 7.53
C SER A 80 -13.46 1.35 8.33
N ARG A 81 -12.42 2.14 8.63
CA ARG A 81 -12.55 3.45 9.30
C ARG A 81 -12.19 4.62 8.39
N GLY A 82 -12.00 4.36 7.10
CA GLY A 82 -11.64 5.39 6.13
C GLY A 82 -10.17 5.78 6.13
N LEU A 83 -9.30 5.06 6.82
CA LEU A 83 -7.86 5.37 6.88
C LEU A 83 -7.17 5.19 5.54
N GLY A 84 -7.52 4.12 4.80
CA GLY A 84 -6.97 3.89 3.46
C GLY A 84 -7.27 5.04 2.52
N LYS A 85 -8.52 5.54 2.58
CA LYS A 85 -8.92 6.70 1.79
C LYS A 85 -8.14 7.95 2.20
N GLN A 86 -7.97 8.20 3.48
CA GLN A 86 -7.23 9.36 3.98
C GLN A 86 -5.76 9.33 3.52
N LEU A 87 -5.12 8.17 3.60
CA LEU A 87 -3.75 7.99 3.13
C LEU A 87 -3.64 8.22 1.62
N LEU A 88 -4.58 7.66 0.87
CA LEU A 88 -4.62 7.83 -0.58
C LEU A 88 -4.89 9.28 -0.97
N ASP A 89 -5.79 9.96 -0.26
CA ASP A 89 -6.09 11.37 -0.50
C ASP A 89 -4.86 12.25 -0.25
N GLN A 90 -4.03 11.90 0.74
CA GLN A 90 -2.76 12.59 0.97
C GLN A 90 -1.85 12.47 -0.27
N ALA A 91 -1.72 11.27 -0.83
CA ALA A 91 -0.95 11.06 -2.04
C ALA A 91 -1.52 11.84 -3.22
N LYS A 92 -2.85 11.80 -3.38
CA LYS A 92 -3.53 12.54 -4.45
C LYS A 92 -3.33 14.05 -4.36
N SER A 93 -3.19 14.58 -3.14
CA SER A 93 -2.97 16.02 -2.95
C SER A 93 -1.60 16.47 -3.43
N GLU A 94 -0.63 15.57 -3.49
CA GLU A 94 0.75 15.89 -3.85
C GLU A 94 1.13 15.47 -5.27
N HIS A 95 0.31 14.67 -5.94
CA HIS A 95 0.60 14.14 -7.27
C HIS A 95 -0.58 14.38 -8.21
N PRO A 96 -0.33 14.84 -9.45
CA PRO A 96 -1.40 15.02 -10.43
C PRO A 96 -1.92 13.69 -10.99
N GLN A 97 -1.15 12.62 -10.82
CA GLN A 97 -1.50 11.28 -11.27
C GLN A 97 -0.83 10.25 -10.36
N LEU A 98 -1.42 9.06 -10.28
CA LEU A 98 -0.89 7.95 -9.51
C LEU A 98 -1.08 6.65 -10.30
N HIS A 99 -0.12 5.75 -10.16
CA HIS A 99 -0.16 4.39 -10.72
C HIS A 99 0.01 3.40 -9.59
N LEU A 100 -0.60 2.23 -9.74
CA LEU A 100 -0.36 1.14 -8.79
C LEU A 100 -0.64 -0.21 -9.43
N ARG A 101 -0.26 -1.28 -8.73
CA ARG A 101 -0.52 -2.65 -9.13
C ARG A 101 -1.23 -3.38 -8.00
N VAL A 102 -2.19 -4.21 -8.37
CA VAL A 102 -2.99 -5.00 -7.41
C VAL A 102 -3.07 -6.41 -7.93
N TYR A 103 -2.83 -7.41 -7.07
CA TYR A 103 -3.02 -8.81 -7.46
C TYR A 103 -4.46 -9.06 -7.88
N GLU A 104 -4.62 -9.80 -8.97
CA GLU A 104 -5.94 -10.20 -9.45
C GLU A 104 -6.73 -10.95 -8.37
N GLN A 105 -6.04 -11.70 -7.53
CA GLN A 105 -6.64 -12.49 -6.47
C GLN A 105 -6.96 -11.68 -5.21
N ASN A 106 -6.88 -10.35 -5.28
CA ASN A 106 -7.24 -9.45 -4.19
C ASN A 106 -8.42 -8.56 -4.61
N PRO A 107 -9.65 -9.10 -4.72
CA PRO A 107 -10.81 -8.34 -5.19
C PRO A 107 -11.19 -7.19 -4.26
N ARG A 108 -10.90 -7.31 -2.97
CA ARG A 108 -11.20 -6.26 -1.99
C ARG A 108 -10.41 -5.00 -2.27
N ALA A 109 -9.12 -5.14 -2.60
CA ALA A 109 -8.29 -4.00 -2.98
C ALA A 109 -8.75 -3.40 -4.31
N LEU A 110 -9.11 -4.24 -5.29
CA LEU A 110 -9.62 -3.77 -6.57
C LEU A 110 -10.87 -2.91 -6.40
N GLU A 111 -11.82 -3.37 -5.58
CA GLU A 111 -13.04 -2.61 -5.30
C GLU A 111 -12.73 -1.28 -4.62
N PHE A 112 -11.81 -1.28 -3.68
CA PHE A 112 -11.39 -0.06 -2.99
C PHE A 112 -10.84 0.97 -3.98
N TYR A 113 -9.89 0.57 -4.82
CA TYR A 113 -9.29 1.51 -5.77
C TYR A 113 -10.28 1.99 -6.84
N GLU A 114 -11.21 1.13 -7.27
CA GLU A 114 -12.28 1.56 -8.19
C GLU A 114 -13.16 2.63 -7.56
N ARG A 115 -13.51 2.49 -6.29
CA ARG A 115 -14.27 3.52 -5.57
C ARG A 115 -13.49 4.82 -5.44
N GLU A 116 -12.16 4.75 -5.45
CA GLU A 116 -11.28 5.92 -5.35
C GLU A 116 -10.88 6.45 -6.72
N ASP A 117 -11.64 6.11 -7.76
CA ASP A 117 -11.50 6.63 -9.14
C ASP A 117 -10.26 6.12 -9.89
N PHE A 118 -9.68 5.02 -9.47
CA PHE A 118 -8.65 4.36 -10.26
C PHE A 118 -9.29 3.53 -11.37
N LYS A 119 -8.65 3.52 -12.54
CA LYS A 119 -9.13 2.82 -13.72
C LYS A 119 -8.15 1.73 -14.12
N PHE A 120 -8.69 0.63 -14.64
CA PHE A 120 -7.90 -0.47 -15.17
C PHE A 120 -7.09 -0.01 -16.38
N GLN A 121 -5.79 -0.31 -16.38
CA GLN A 121 -4.88 0.06 -17.45
C GLN A 121 -4.31 -1.15 -18.18
N GLY A 122 -4.12 -2.27 -17.50
CA GLY A 122 -3.58 -3.47 -18.12
C GLY A 122 -3.36 -4.60 -17.12
N GLU A 123 -3.00 -5.76 -17.66
CA GLU A 123 -2.68 -6.96 -16.90
C GLU A 123 -1.18 -7.20 -17.00
N GLU A 124 -0.57 -7.59 -15.87
CA GLU A 124 0.86 -7.88 -15.78
C GLU A 124 1.08 -9.12 -14.91
N THR A 125 2.32 -9.58 -14.85
CA THR A 125 2.72 -10.65 -13.94
C THR A 125 3.76 -10.10 -12.99
N ASP A 126 3.54 -10.31 -11.67
CA ASP A 126 4.51 -9.92 -10.66
C ASP A 126 5.78 -10.77 -10.85
N PRO A 127 6.93 -10.15 -11.15
CA PRO A 127 8.16 -10.90 -11.41
C PRO A 127 8.70 -11.65 -10.19
N TYR A 128 8.28 -11.27 -9.00
CA TYR A 128 8.75 -11.90 -7.76
C TYR A 128 7.91 -13.09 -7.33
N THR A 129 6.59 -13.02 -7.50
CA THR A 129 5.68 -14.09 -7.08
C THR A 129 5.17 -14.94 -8.24
N GLY A 130 5.23 -14.44 -9.47
CA GLY A 130 4.64 -15.10 -10.63
C GLY A 130 3.13 -14.97 -10.72
N GLU A 131 2.51 -14.23 -9.80
CA GLU A 131 1.06 -14.08 -9.77
C GLU A 131 0.58 -12.96 -10.70
N PRO A 132 -0.61 -13.11 -11.31
CA PRO A 132 -1.17 -12.05 -12.15
C PRO A 132 -1.58 -10.84 -11.32
N GLU A 133 -1.32 -9.65 -11.86
CA GLU A 133 -1.70 -8.40 -11.23
C GLU A 133 -2.27 -7.44 -12.27
N TYR A 134 -3.08 -6.49 -11.78
CA TYR A 134 -3.67 -5.44 -12.61
C TYR A 134 -2.96 -4.12 -12.36
N ALA A 135 -2.64 -3.42 -13.44
CA ALA A 135 -2.15 -2.05 -13.38
C ALA A 135 -3.34 -1.11 -13.37
N LEU A 136 -3.37 -0.21 -12.40
CA LEU A 136 -4.43 0.78 -12.23
C LEU A 136 -3.85 2.19 -12.27
N PHE A 137 -4.67 3.14 -12.68
CA PHE A 137 -4.25 4.51 -12.93
C PHE A 137 -5.31 5.50 -12.45
N TRP A 138 -4.85 6.58 -11.83
CA TRP A 138 -5.68 7.72 -11.45
C TRP A 138 -5.03 9.01 -11.93
N GLN A 139 -5.84 9.93 -12.42
CA GLN A 139 -5.38 11.25 -12.83
C GLN A 139 -6.33 12.31 -12.27
N ARG A 140 -5.74 13.41 -11.78
CA ARG A 140 -6.53 14.52 -11.25
C ARG A 140 -7.33 15.16 -12.37
N ASP A 141 -8.58 15.47 -12.09
CA ASP A 141 -9.41 16.23 -13.02
C ASP A 141 -8.92 17.68 -13.09
N CYS A 142 -8.98 18.24 -14.29
CA CYS A 142 -8.59 19.64 -14.51
C CYS A 142 -9.75 20.59 -14.30
#